data_ab0df9bf348ec78f99adca40c23da741
#
_entry.id   ab0df9bf348ec78f99adca40c23da741
#
_cell.length_a   1.000
_cell.length_b   1.000
_cell.length_c   1.000
_cell.angle_alpha   90.00
_cell.angle_beta   90.00
_cell.angle_gamma   90.00
#
_symmetry.space_group_name_H-M   'P 1'
#
loop_
_entity.id
_entity.type
_entity.pdbx_description
1 polymer ?
#
loop_
_entity_poly.entity_id
_entity_poly.type
_entity_poly.pdbx_seq_one_letter_code
_entity_poly.pdbx_strand_id
1 'polypeptide(L)'
;MTQKPSYSGPKIALYQPDIPQNTAAIIRTCACLGVELEIIEPCGFFLTDPRFKRVVMDYMDLSLIKFYKNYENFEKAKINKRIILATTKAKEVYSNFKFKKDDTLLFGRESSGVPERIHKNTKFKIKIPMVENKRSLNLATSAAIIISESLRQTLY
;
A
#
# COMPACT_ATOMS: atom_id res chain seq x y z
N MET A 1 9.55 28.11 6.45
CA MET A 1 8.23 27.49 6.20
C MET A 1 8.43 26.15 5.51
N THR A 2 8.20 25.08 6.22
CA THR A 2 8.09 23.76 5.58
C THR A 2 6.71 23.69 4.93
N GLN A 3 6.65 23.75 3.62
CA GLN A 3 5.43 23.41 2.91
C GLN A 3 5.06 21.97 3.23
N LYS A 4 3.85 21.73 3.74
CA LYS A 4 3.32 20.37 3.82
C LYS A 4 3.33 19.81 2.41
N PRO A 5 3.89 18.60 2.21
CA PRO A 5 3.83 17.99 0.89
C PRO A 5 2.36 17.88 0.48
N SER A 6 2.03 18.41 -0.68
CA SER A 6 0.69 18.22 -1.24
C SER A 6 0.62 16.83 -1.84
N TYR A 7 0.02 15.92 -1.15
CA TYR A 7 -0.25 14.58 -1.66
C TYR A 7 -1.43 14.66 -2.64
N SER A 8 -1.18 14.48 -3.91
CA SER A 8 -2.20 14.68 -4.95
C SER A 8 -2.39 13.49 -5.90
N GLY A 9 -1.80 12.38 -5.61
CA GLY A 9 -1.83 11.19 -6.45
C GLY A 9 -2.40 9.97 -5.76
N PRO A 10 -2.21 8.78 -6.34
CA PRO A 10 -2.61 7.51 -5.74
C PRO A 10 -2.03 7.31 -4.34
N LYS A 11 -2.77 6.58 -3.51
CA LYS A 11 -2.39 6.27 -2.12
C LYS A 11 -2.01 4.81 -2.01
N ILE A 12 -1.21 4.48 -1.00
CA ILE A 12 -0.95 3.10 -0.61
C ILE A 12 -1.75 2.77 0.64
N ALA A 13 -2.40 1.62 0.65
CA ALA A 13 -3.04 1.03 1.83
C ALA A 13 -2.45 -0.34 2.11
N LEU A 14 -2.11 -0.60 3.38
CA LEU A 14 -1.58 -1.88 3.83
C LEU A 14 -2.62 -2.59 4.69
N TYR A 15 -2.98 -3.81 4.28
CA TYR A 15 -3.90 -4.65 5.03
C TYR A 15 -3.15 -5.41 6.11
N GLN A 16 -3.35 -5.06 7.38
CA GLN A 16 -2.83 -5.77 8.55
C GLN A 16 -1.38 -6.24 8.37
N PRO A 17 -0.43 -5.32 8.08
CA PRO A 17 0.96 -5.73 7.82
C PRO A 17 1.55 -6.39 9.06
N ASP A 18 2.36 -7.44 8.86
CA ASP A 18 2.90 -8.23 9.97
C ASP A 18 4.43 -8.19 10.08
N ILE A 19 5.13 -7.60 9.12
CA ILE A 19 6.59 -7.44 9.17
C ILE A 19 6.95 -5.95 9.31
N PRO A 20 7.45 -5.51 10.46
CA PRO A 20 7.71 -4.09 10.71
C PRO A 20 8.73 -3.48 9.76
N GLN A 21 9.75 -4.23 9.34
CA GLN A 21 10.77 -3.75 8.40
C GLN A 21 10.17 -3.40 7.03
N ASN A 22 9.20 -4.18 6.54
CA ASN A 22 8.53 -3.89 5.28
C ASN A 22 7.67 -2.62 5.38
N THR A 23 6.92 -2.48 6.46
CA THR A 23 6.10 -1.28 6.69
C THR A 23 6.99 -0.04 6.80
N ALA A 24 8.11 -0.13 7.51
CA ALA A 24 9.07 0.97 7.62
C ALA A 24 9.67 1.36 6.26
N ALA A 25 10.01 0.38 5.43
CA ALA A 25 10.52 0.63 4.07
C ALA A 25 9.46 1.32 3.20
N ILE A 26 8.19 0.92 3.30
CA ILE A 26 7.08 1.55 2.57
C ILE A 26 6.86 2.98 3.05
N ILE A 27 6.93 3.23 4.35
CA ILE A 27 6.83 4.58 4.90
C ILE A 27 7.90 5.49 4.30
N ARG A 28 9.13 5.00 4.21
CA ARG A 28 10.23 5.74 3.58
C ARG A 28 9.94 6.04 2.10
N THR A 29 9.51 5.03 1.35
CA THR A 29 9.13 5.20 -0.06
C THR A 29 8.03 6.26 -0.22
N CYS A 30 6.99 6.18 0.59
CA CYS A 30 5.89 7.14 0.56
C CYS A 30 6.36 8.56 0.90
N ALA A 31 7.20 8.70 1.90
CA ALA A 31 7.77 10.01 2.27
C ALA A 31 8.59 10.61 1.13
N CYS A 32 9.43 9.81 0.49
CA CYS A 32 10.28 10.27 -0.61
C CYS A 32 9.50 10.62 -1.88
N LEU A 33 8.41 9.93 -2.14
CA LEU A 33 7.61 10.11 -3.35
C LEU A 33 6.40 11.03 -3.17
N GLY A 34 6.14 11.51 -1.96
CA GLY A 34 4.97 12.33 -1.67
C GLY A 34 3.66 11.57 -1.77
N VAL A 35 3.63 10.32 -1.31
CA VAL A 35 2.47 9.42 -1.36
C VAL A 35 1.87 9.28 0.03
N GLU A 36 0.55 9.43 0.13
CA GLU A 36 -0.15 9.16 1.39
C GLU A 36 -0.18 7.65 1.68
N LEU A 37 -0.02 7.31 2.96
CA LEU A 37 -0.06 5.94 3.43
C LEU A 37 -1.22 5.73 4.39
N GLU A 38 -1.94 4.65 4.18
CA GLU A 38 -3.02 4.20 5.05
C GLU A 38 -2.70 2.79 5.55
N ILE A 39 -2.96 2.53 6.82
CA ILE A 39 -2.74 1.22 7.45
C ILE A 39 -4.04 0.72 8.06
N ILE A 40 -4.41 -0.49 7.69
CA ILE A 40 -5.59 -1.16 8.23
C ILE A 40 -5.14 -2.10 9.35
N GLU A 41 -5.60 -1.81 10.56
CA GLU A 41 -5.26 -2.60 11.75
C GLU A 41 -6.16 -3.85 11.86
N PRO A 42 -5.77 -4.83 12.67
CA PRO A 42 -4.58 -4.86 13.52
C PRO A 42 -3.30 -5.23 12.74
N CYS A 43 -2.19 -4.59 13.14
CA CYS A 43 -0.88 -4.97 12.63
C CYS A 43 -0.34 -6.19 13.39
N GLY A 44 0.49 -7.00 12.74
CA GLY A 44 1.17 -8.13 13.38
C GLY A 44 2.38 -7.74 14.22
N PHE A 45 2.57 -6.44 14.47
CA PHE A 45 3.64 -5.90 15.31
C PHE A 45 3.15 -4.66 16.05
N PHE A 46 3.87 -4.26 17.10
CA PHE A 46 3.55 -3.01 17.81
C PHE A 46 4.26 -1.82 17.14
N LEU A 47 3.57 -0.69 17.04
CA LEU A 47 4.17 0.56 16.55
C LEU A 47 5.31 1.05 17.44
N THR A 48 5.40 0.54 18.65
CA THR A 48 6.50 0.76 19.59
C THR A 48 7.70 -0.16 19.37
N ASP A 49 7.62 -1.11 18.41
CA ASP A 49 8.72 -2.02 18.09
C ASP A 49 9.96 -1.22 17.71
N PRO A 50 11.13 -1.47 18.35
CA PRO A 50 12.35 -0.72 18.06
C PRO A 50 12.81 -0.83 16.60
N ARG A 51 12.54 -1.96 15.94
CA ARG A 51 12.86 -2.16 14.53
C ARG A 51 12.07 -1.22 13.62
N PHE A 52 10.81 -0.98 13.98
CA PHE A 52 9.93 -0.05 13.29
C PHE A 52 10.34 1.40 13.56
N LYS A 53 10.47 1.78 14.82
CA LYS A 53 10.81 3.15 15.23
C LYS A 53 12.13 3.63 14.65
N ARG A 54 13.13 2.78 14.59
CA ARG A 54 14.48 3.16 14.11
C ARG A 54 14.45 3.67 12.68
N VAL A 55 13.63 3.07 11.81
CA VAL A 55 13.58 3.41 10.39
C VAL A 55 12.62 4.58 10.13
N VAL A 56 11.55 4.70 10.93
CA VAL A 56 10.51 5.70 10.72
C VAL A 56 10.91 7.10 11.21
N MET A 57 11.70 7.19 12.29
CA MET A 57 12.05 8.45 12.95
C MET A 57 12.64 9.52 12.04
N ASP A 58 13.37 9.12 11.01
CA ASP A 58 14.08 10.05 10.12
C ASP A 58 13.26 10.50 8.92
N TYR A 59 12.14 9.84 8.61
CA TYR A 59 11.47 10.01 7.32
C TYR A 59 10.01 10.45 7.39
N MET A 60 9.27 10.09 8.42
CA MET A 60 7.86 10.42 8.49
C MET A 60 7.37 10.52 9.92
N ASP A 61 6.61 11.56 10.19
CA ASP A 61 5.81 11.63 11.39
C ASP A 61 4.65 10.64 11.27
N LEU A 62 4.51 9.75 12.24
CA LEU A 62 3.41 8.78 12.28
C LEU A 62 2.03 9.44 12.25
N SER A 63 1.93 10.71 12.65
CA SER A 63 0.69 11.48 12.58
C SER A 63 0.21 11.71 11.14
N LEU A 64 1.07 11.54 10.14
CA LEU A 64 0.73 11.66 8.73
C LEU A 64 0.21 10.35 8.13
N ILE A 65 0.28 9.25 8.86
CA ILE A 65 -0.26 7.95 8.44
C ILE A 65 -1.69 7.86 8.94
N LYS A 66 -2.60 7.51 8.05
CA LYS A 66 -3.99 7.28 8.44
C LYS A 66 -4.18 5.82 8.83
N PHE A 67 -4.67 5.60 10.06
CA PHE A 67 -4.96 4.28 10.58
C PHE A 67 -6.47 4.01 10.55
N TYR A 68 -6.85 2.84 10.07
CA TYR A 68 -8.21 2.34 10.16
C TYR A 68 -8.27 1.17 11.12
N LYS A 69 -9.23 1.17 12.01
CA LYS A 69 -9.38 0.19 13.07
C LYS A 69 -9.64 -1.23 12.52
N ASN A 70 -10.28 -1.30 11.36
CA ASN A 70 -10.59 -2.54 10.65
C ASN A 70 -10.82 -2.25 9.16
N TYR A 71 -10.95 -3.31 8.37
CA TYR A 71 -11.19 -3.19 6.93
C TYR A 71 -12.53 -2.52 6.61
N GLU A 72 -13.57 -2.78 7.40
CA GLU A 72 -14.89 -2.22 7.17
C GLU A 72 -14.87 -0.70 7.24
N ASN A 73 -14.14 -0.13 8.19
CA ASN A 73 -13.97 1.33 8.29
C ASN A 73 -13.19 1.90 7.09
N PHE A 74 -12.17 1.18 6.64
CA PHE A 74 -11.44 1.55 5.43
C PHE A 74 -12.35 1.54 4.19
N GLU A 75 -13.11 0.47 3.99
CA GLU A 75 -14.01 0.32 2.86
C GLU A 75 -15.06 1.42 2.81
N LYS A 76 -15.64 1.77 3.95
CA LYS A 76 -16.61 2.88 4.06
C LYS A 76 -16.00 4.23 3.67
N ALA A 77 -14.76 4.46 4.05
CA ALA A 77 -14.05 5.70 3.68
C ALA A 77 -13.73 5.79 2.18
N LYS A 78 -13.79 4.67 1.46
CA LYS A 78 -13.49 4.57 0.03
C LYS A 78 -14.72 4.37 -0.85
N ILE A 79 -15.92 4.63 -0.35
CA ILE A 79 -17.17 4.23 -1.01
C ILE A 79 -17.31 4.77 -2.45
N ASN A 80 -16.78 5.94 -2.76
CA ASN A 80 -16.83 6.54 -4.09
C ASN A 80 -15.47 6.57 -4.78
N LYS A 81 -14.52 5.73 -4.31
CA LYS A 81 -13.16 5.68 -4.83
C LYS A 81 -12.80 4.26 -5.22
N ARG A 82 -11.82 4.12 -6.10
CA ARG A 82 -11.38 2.80 -6.51
C ARG A 82 -10.35 2.24 -5.53
N ILE A 83 -10.54 0.99 -5.16
CA ILE A 83 -9.53 0.19 -4.45
C ILE A 83 -8.94 -0.76 -5.47
N ILE A 84 -7.62 -0.71 -5.64
CA ILE A 84 -6.88 -1.56 -6.58
C ILE A 84 -6.06 -2.56 -5.76
N LEU A 85 -6.46 -3.82 -5.76
CA LEU A 85 -5.75 -4.86 -5.01
C LEU A 85 -4.57 -5.39 -5.81
N ALA A 86 -3.37 -5.28 -5.25
CA ALA A 86 -2.18 -5.93 -5.77
C ALA A 86 -2.14 -7.38 -5.25
N THR A 87 -2.22 -8.34 -6.15
CA THR A 87 -2.26 -9.75 -5.80
C THR A 87 -1.66 -10.60 -6.91
N THR A 88 -0.92 -11.64 -6.53
CA THR A 88 -0.37 -12.61 -7.49
C THR A 88 -1.45 -13.39 -8.24
N LYS A 89 -2.68 -13.40 -7.73
CA LYS A 89 -3.84 -14.10 -8.31
C LYS A 89 -4.57 -13.29 -9.38
N ALA A 90 -4.18 -12.04 -9.62
CA ALA A 90 -4.80 -11.19 -10.61
C ALA A 90 -4.47 -11.66 -12.03
N LYS A 91 -5.34 -11.33 -12.97
CA LYS A 91 -5.12 -11.58 -14.39
C LYS A 91 -4.43 -10.40 -15.06
N GLU A 92 -4.77 -9.18 -14.66
CA GLU A 92 -4.26 -7.96 -15.28
C GLU A 92 -2.88 -7.60 -14.76
N VAL A 93 -1.96 -7.34 -15.68
CA VAL A 93 -0.61 -6.86 -15.35
C VAL A 93 -0.67 -5.38 -15.00
N TYR A 94 0.03 -4.99 -13.95
CA TYR A 94 0.01 -3.61 -13.43
C TYR A 94 0.37 -2.56 -14.49
N SER A 95 1.26 -2.87 -15.42
CA SER A 95 1.69 -1.94 -16.47
C SER A 95 0.64 -1.69 -17.53
N ASN A 96 -0.35 -2.57 -17.65
CA ASN A 96 -1.49 -2.42 -18.57
C ASN A 96 -2.70 -1.75 -17.90
N PHE A 97 -2.68 -1.62 -16.59
CA PHE A 97 -3.77 -1.02 -15.84
C PHE A 97 -3.71 0.51 -15.95
N LYS A 98 -4.86 1.15 -16.14
CA LYS A 98 -4.97 2.60 -16.21
C LYS A 98 -5.29 3.17 -14.82
N PHE A 99 -4.28 3.69 -14.17
CA PHE A 99 -4.42 4.31 -12.85
C PHE A 99 -5.08 5.68 -12.94
N LYS A 100 -5.74 6.07 -11.85
CA LYS A 100 -6.33 7.40 -11.64
C LYS A 100 -5.74 8.03 -10.39
N LYS A 101 -5.76 9.35 -10.32
CA LYS A 101 -5.20 10.11 -9.17
C LYS A 101 -5.83 9.74 -7.83
N ASP A 102 -7.10 9.35 -7.84
CA ASP A 102 -7.84 9.01 -6.61
C ASP A 102 -7.75 7.55 -6.21
N ASP A 103 -6.99 6.73 -6.93
CA ASP A 103 -6.87 5.32 -6.63
C ASP A 103 -6.19 5.08 -5.29
N THR A 104 -6.64 4.05 -4.58
CA THR A 104 -5.95 3.50 -3.42
C THR A 104 -5.42 2.12 -3.79
N LEU A 105 -4.11 1.95 -3.70
CA LEU A 105 -3.42 0.70 -4.01
C LEU A 105 -3.34 -0.13 -2.74
N LEU A 106 -4.09 -1.22 -2.68
CA LEU A 106 -4.19 -2.09 -1.50
C LEU A 106 -3.23 -3.26 -1.63
N PHE A 107 -2.42 -3.45 -0.60
CA PHE A 107 -1.46 -4.57 -0.48
C PHE A 107 -1.85 -5.44 0.71
N GLY A 108 -1.87 -6.77 0.48
CA GLY A 108 -2.14 -7.73 1.52
C GLY A 108 -0.96 -7.93 2.48
N ARG A 109 -1.24 -8.57 3.61
CA ARG A 109 -0.19 -8.87 4.59
C ARG A 109 0.81 -9.90 4.05
N GLU A 110 2.03 -9.85 4.55
CA GLU A 110 3.14 -10.67 4.03
C GLU A 110 2.87 -12.16 4.16
N SER A 111 2.28 -12.58 5.29
CA SER A 111 2.07 -14.00 5.60
C SER A 111 0.94 -14.65 4.78
N SER A 112 -0.11 -13.92 4.43
CA SER A 112 -1.34 -14.54 3.89
C SER A 112 -2.11 -13.69 2.89
N GLY A 113 -1.62 -12.51 2.51
CA GLY A 113 -2.35 -11.60 1.62
C GLY A 113 -3.59 -11.02 2.29
N VAL A 114 -4.69 -10.93 1.55
CA VAL A 114 -5.99 -10.52 2.07
C VAL A 114 -6.91 -11.74 2.20
N PRO A 115 -7.91 -11.70 3.13
CA PRO A 115 -8.93 -12.75 3.18
C PRO A 115 -9.66 -12.92 1.86
N GLU A 116 -10.14 -14.14 1.61
CA GLU A 116 -10.86 -14.47 0.38
C GLU A 116 -12.06 -13.54 0.12
N ARG A 117 -12.75 -13.12 1.16
CA ARG A 117 -13.86 -12.19 1.07
C ARG A 117 -13.44 -10.85 0.43
N ILE A 118 -12.32 -10.30 0.86
CA ILE A 118 -11.78 -9.05 0.30
C ILE A 118 -11.34 -9.27 -1.15
N HIS A 119 -10.68 -10.38 -1.42
CA HIS A 119 -10.23 -10.72 -2.77
C HIS A 119 -11.41 -10.81 -3.74
N LYS A 120 -12.48 -11.50 -3.36
CA LYS A 120 -13.68 -11.65 -4.19
C LYS A 120 -14.42 -10.33 -4.41
N ASN A 121 -14.53 -9.51 -3.37
CA ASN A 121 -15.34 -8.28 -3.41
C ASN A 121 -14.59 -7.09 -4.01
N THR A 122 -13.29 -7.19 -4.22
CA THR A 122 -12.52 -6.11 -4.83
C THR A 122 -12.60 -6.22 -6.35
N LYS A 123 -13.13 -5.17 -6.98
CA LYS A 123 -13.37 -5.16 -8.42
C LYS A 123 -12.09 -5.12 -9.24
N PHE A 124 -11.11 -4.32 -8.81
CA PHE A 124 -9.88 -4.09 -9.55
C PHE A 124 -8.71 -4.84 -8.91
N LYS A 125 -8.08 -5.73 -9.68
CA LYS A 125 -6.95 -6.53 -9.21
C LYS A 125 -5.84 -6.50 -10.24
N ILE A 126 -4.63 -6.31 -9.77
CA ILE A 126 -3.44 -6.22 -10.64
C ILE A 126 -2.33 -7.08 -10.07
N LYS A 127 -1.43 -7.49 -10.95
CA LYS A 127 -0.24 -8.27 -10.57
C LYS A 127 1.03 -7.72 -11.18
N ILE A 128 2.13 -8.03 -10.54
CA ILE A 128 3.46 -7.92 -11.14
C ILE A 128 3.76 -9.26 -11.80
N PRO A 129 4.06 -9.31 -13.11
CA PRO A 129 4.42 -10.58 -13.76
C PRO A 129 5.71 -11.14 -13.16
N MET A 130 5.72 -12.43 -12.89
CA MET A 130 6.87 -13.13 -12.32
C MET A 130 7.15 -14.39 -13.13
N VAL A 131 8.39 -14.86 -13.10
CA VAL A 131 8.75 -16.15 -13.68
C VAL A 131 8.03 -17.29 -12.96
N GLU A 132 7.82 -18.39 -13.67
CA GLU A 132 7.16 -19.57 -13.12
C GLU A 132 7.84 -20.09 -11.85
N ASN A 133 7.08 -20.73 -10.99
CA ASN A 133 7.51 -21.36 -9.74
C ASN A 133 8.03 -20.39 -8.66
N LYS A 134 7.80 -19.08 -8.80
CA LYS A 134 8.07 -18.11 -7.75
C LYS A 134 6.76 -17.71 -7.06
N ARG A 135 6.82 -17.51 -5.73
CA ARG A 135 5.60 -17.24 -4.93
C ARG A 135 5.18 -15.79 -4.97
N SER A 136 6.09 -14.91 -4.57
CA SER A 136 5.80 -13.47 -4.49
C SER A 136 7.10 -12.68 -4.32
N LEU A 137 7.01 -11.40 -4.63
CA LEU A 137 8.05 -10.43 -4.31
C LEU A 137 7.86 -9.94 -2.87
N ASN A 138 8.92 -9.41 -2.30
CA ASN A 138 8.86 -8.68 -1.03
C ASN A 138 7.79 -7.58 -1.12
N LEU A 139 7.04 -7.37 -0.05
CA LEU A 139 5.94 -6.41 -0.02
C LEU A 139 6.41 -4.98 -0.34
N ALA A 140 7.48 -4.53 0.27
CA ALA A 140 8.01 -3.18 0.04
C ALA A 140 8.47 -3.00 -1.41
N THR A 141 9.07 -4.04 -2.00
CA THR A 141 9.47 -4.05 -3.40
C THR A 141 8.24 -3.95 -4.32
N SER A 142 7.22 -4.75 -4.06
CA SER A 142 5.97 -4.71 -4.84
C SER A 142 5.31 -3.34 -4.78
N ALA A 143 5.25 -2.75 -3.58
CA ALA A 143 4.68 -1.43 -3.39
C ALA A 143 5.44 -0.37 -4.19
N ALA A 144 6.78 -0.39 -4.15
CA ALA A 144 7.60 0.55 -4.89
C ALA A 144 7.40 0.44 -6.40
N ILE A 145 7.33 -0.77 -6.94
CA ILE A 145 7.12 -1.00 -8.38
C ILE A 145 5.77 -0.44 -8.83
N ILE A 146 4.70 -0.78 -8.11
CA ILE A 146 3.34 -0.40 -8.52
C ILE A 146 3.10 1.09 -8.32
N ILE A 147 3.52 1.66 -7.20
CA ILE A 147 3.34 3.09 -6.97
C ILE A 147 4.13 3.92 -8.00
N SER A 148 5.32 3.51 -8.35
CA SER A 148 6.13 4.20 -9.36
C SER A 148 5.40 4.29 -10.70
N GLU A 149 4.81 3.18 -11.17
CA GLU A 149 4.04 3.17 -12.41
C GLU A 149 2.78 4.02 -12.29
N SER A 150 2.07 3.96 -11.17
CA SER A 150 0.87 4.77 -10.98
C SER A 150 1.18 6.28 -10.98
N LEU A 151 2.30 6.68 -10.40
CA LEU A 151 2.74 8.07 -10.41
C LEU A 151 3.16 8.52 -11.83
N ARG A 152 3.85 7.66 -12.56
CA ARG A 152 4.20 7.93 -13.95
C ARG A 152 2.96 8.23 -14.79
N GLN A 153 1.89 7.46 -14.61
CA GLN A 153 0.65 7.64 -15.35
C GLN A 153 -0.15 8.87 -14.93
N THR A 154 -0.06 9.27 -13.67
CA THR A 154 -1.00 10.27 -13.11
C THR A 154 -0.36 11.62 -12.80
N LEU A 155 0.94 11.70 -12.57
CA LEU A 155 1.61 12.93 -12.13
C LEU A 155 2.75 13.40 -13.04
N TYR A 156 3.38 12.49 -13.79
CA TYR A 156 4.57 12.83 -14.59
C TYR A 156 4.29 12.93 -16.08
#